data_f1a798711386148733ff01865a68be00
#
_entry.id   f1a798711386148733ff01865a68be00
#
_cell.length_a   1.000
_cell.length_b   1.000
_cell.length_c   1.000
_cell.angle_alpha   90.00
_cell.angle_beta   90.00
_cell.angle_gamma   90.00
#
_symmetry.space_group_name_H-M   'P 1'
#
loop_
_entity.id
_entity.type
_entity.pdbx_description
1 polymer ?
#
loop_
_entity_poly.entity_id
_entity_poly.type
_entity_poly.pdbx_seq_one_letter_code
_entity_poly.pdbx_strand_id
1 'polypeptide(L)'
;MNRPTRFFSSKQEKKIAKAVQGKQVANSGATKFQKGDVVTDDWLFEAKTKTSKSNSFTIKKEWITKNKEEAFTMRKEHSAVVIDFGDGEQYYILDEKTFLELMKGD
;
A
#
# COMPACT_ATOMS: atom_id res chain seq x y z
N MET A 1 -12.43 -3.30 23.77
CA MET A 1 -13.26 -3.77 22.67
C MET A 1 -12.42 -3.78 21.39
N ASN A 2 -12.44 -4.90 20.68
CA ASN A 2 -11.65 -5.03 19.47
C ASN A 2 -12.37 -4.43 18.28
N ARG A 3 -11.64 -3.68 17.50
CA ARG A 3 -12.19 -3.16 16.27
C ARG A 3 -11.90 -4.12 15.13
N PRO A 4 -12.76 -4.17 14.10
CA PRO A 4 -12.50 -5.07 12.98
C PRO A 4 -11.23 -4.65 12.23
N THR A 5 -10.60 -5.63 11.63
CA THR A 5 -9.39 -5.39 10.82
C THR A 5 -9.64 -4.31 9.78
N ARG A 6 -10.84 -4.29 9.22
CA ARG A 6 -11.21 -3.31 8.20
C ARG A 6 -11.08 -1.87 8.70
N PHE A 7 -11.34 -1.64 9.98
CA PHE A 7 -11.20 -0.31 10.55
C PHE A 7 -9.76 0.19 10.41
N PHE A 8 -8.80 -0.68 10.74
CA PHE A 8 -7.39 -0.30 10.71
C PHE A 8 -6.90 -0.13 9.27
N SER A 9 -7.33 -1.01 8.37
CA SER A 9 -6.97 -0.89 6.96
C SER A 9 -7.47 0.42 6.37
N SER A 10 -8.72 0.75 6.64
CA SER A 10 -9.32 1.98 6.13
C SER A 10 -8.59 3.21 6.65
N LYS A 11 -8.23 3.18 7.93
CA LYS A 11 -7.50 4.30 8.54
C LYS A 11 -6.14 4.48 7.87
N GLN A 12 -5.43 3.36 7.63
CA GLN A 12 -4.15 3.42 6.96
C GLN A 12 -4.29 3.94 5.53
N GLU A 13 -5.28 3.44 4.81
CA GLU A 13 -5.51 3.85 3.43
C GLU A 13 -5.74 5.36 3.33
N LYS A 14 -6.50 5.90 4.26
CA LYS A 14 -6.74 7.34 4.28
C LYS A 14 -5.46 8.14 4.47
N LYS A 15 -4.61 7.65 5.36
CA LYS A 15 -3.31 8.32 5.60
C LYS A 15 -2.44 8.29 4.35
N ILE A 16 -2.37 7.13 3.69
CA ILE A 16 -1.57 7.01 2.49
C ILE A 16 -2.12 7.92 1.40
N ALA A 17 -3.43 7.86 1.18
CA ALA A 17 -4.05 8.68 0.14
C ALA A 17 -3.75 10.15 0.34
N LYS A 18 -3.82 10.61 1.59
CA LYS A 18 -3.51 12.01 1.88
C LYS A 18 -2.05 12.32 1.62
N ALA A 19 -1.16 11.43 2.04
CA ALA A 19 0.28 11.66 1.91
C ALA A 19 0.73 11.72 0.46
N VAL A 20 0.19 10.85 -0.39
CA VAL A 20 0.61 10.77 -1.79
C VAL A 20 -0.31 11.55 -2.72
N GLN A 21 -1.34 12.18 -2.16
CA GLN A 21 -2.36 12.89 -2.94
C GLN A 21 -3.05 11.96 -3.93
N GLY A 22 -3.36 10.77 -3.44
CA GLY A 22 -3.99 9.75 -4.24
C GLY A 22 -5.42 9.49 -3.83
N LYS A 23 -5.96 8.40 -4.33
CA LYS A 23 -7.34 7.99 -4.04
C LYS A 23 -7.37 6.59 -3.51
N GLN A 24 -8.25 6.34 -2.55
CA GLN A 24 -8.53 4.98 -2.14
C GLN A 24 -9.29 4.30 -3.26
N VAL A 25 -8.91 3.06 -3.55
CA VAL A 25 -9.61 2.28 -4.56
C VAL A 25 -10.87 1.74 -3.92
N ALA A 26 -12.01 2.07 -4.51
CA ALA A 26 -13.27 1.59 -4.00
C ALA A 26 -13.34 0.08 -4.16
N ASN A 27 -13.72 -0.59 -3.09
CA ASN A 27 -13.94 -2.01 -3.15
C ASN A 27 -15.34 -2.23 -3.69
N SER A 28 -15.44 -2.53 -4.96
CA SER A 28 -16.74 -2.70 -5.60
C SER A 28 -17.40 -4.01 -5.22
N GLY A 29 -16.75 -4.81 -4.41
CA GLY A 29 -17.28 -6.10 -4.06
C GLY A 29 -17.09 -7.15 -5.12
N ALA A 30 -16.89 -6.74 -6.34
CA ALA A 30 -16.69 -7.68 -7.42
C ALA A 30 -15.24 -8.14 -7.52
N THR A 31 -14.31 -7.35 -7.01
CA THR A 31 -12.91 -7.71 -7.09
C THR A 31 -12.35 -7.83 -5.69
N LYS A 32 -11.79 -8.98 -5.42
CA LYS A 32 -11.18 -9.23 -4.12
C LYS A 32 -9.83 -8.59 -3.97
N PHE A 33 -9.32 -8.03 -5.07
CA PHE A 33 -7.91 -7.70 -5.12
C PHE A 33 -7.59 -6.29 -4.68
N GLN A 34 -8.60 -5.49 -4.44
CA GLN A 34 -8.36 -4.07 -4.25
C GLN A 34 -8.58 -3.62 -2.83
N LYS A 35 -8.43 -4.53 -1.90
CA LYS A 35 -8.53 -4.17 -0.50
C LYS A 35 -7.26 -3.47 -0.10
N GLY A 36 -7.42 -2.28 0.46
CA GLY A 36 -6.29 -1.57 1.01
C GLY A 36 -5.44 -0.84 0.01
N ASP A 37 -5.94 -0.68 -1.22
CA ASP A 37 -5.14 -0.04 -2.26
C ASP A 37 -5.40 1.45 -2.33
N VAL A 38 -4.33 2.18 -2.66
CA VAL A 38 -4.39 3.61 -2.94
C VAL A 38 -3.69 3.80 -4.27
N VAL A 39 -4.23 4.69 -5.11
CA VAL A 39 -3.65 4.94 -6.42
C VAL A 39 -3.41 6.42 -6.64
N THR A 40 -2.37 6.72 -7.40
CA THR A 40 -2.18 8.00 -8.03
C THR A 40 -2.20 7.75 -9.54
N ASP A 41 -1.87 8.75 -10.33
CA ASP A 41 -1.79 8.53 -11.78
C ASP A 41 -0.78 7.46 -12.14
N ASP A 42 0.37 7.46 -11.46
CA ASP A 42 1.48 6.58 -11.82
C ASP A 42 1.78 5.48 -10.83
N TRP A 43 1.12 5.46 -9.69
CA TRP A 43 1.49 4.55 -8.60
C TRP A 43 0.31 3.72 -8.12
N LEU A 44 0.62 2.49 -7.70
CA LEU A 44 -0.29 1.65 -6.95
C LEU A 44 0.36 1.33 -5.61
N PHE A 45 -0.35 1.59 -4.53
CA PHE A 45 0.14 1.32 -3.18
C PHE A 45 -0.75 0.26 -2.53
N GLU A 46 -0.12 -0.78 -2.02
CA GLU A 46 -0.84 -1.79 -1.26
C GLU A 46 -0.57 -1.60 0.22
N ALA A 47 -1.62 -1.44 1.01
CA ALA A 47 -1.49 -1.13 2.42
C ALA A 47 -1.59 -2.38 3.27
N LYS A 48 -0.66 -2.51 4.22
CA LYS A 48 -0.64 -3.60 5.20
C LYS A 48 -0.43 -2.98 6.57
N THR A 49 -1.24 -3.36 7.54
CA THR A 49 -1.13 -2.77 8.87
C THR A 49 -1.31 -3.82 9.95
N LYS A 50 -0.65 -3.60 11.06
CA LYS A 50 -0.92 -4.32 12.30
C LYS A 50 -2.13 -3.69 12.97
N THR A 51 -2.87 -4.48 13.71
CA THR A 51 -4.03 -3.98 14.43
C THR A 51 -3.68 -3.55 15.85
N SER A 52 -2.47 -3.86 16.30
CA SER A 52 -1.93 -3.36 17.56
C SER A 52 -0.45 -3.12 17.36
N LYS A 53 0.13 -2.31 18.22
CA LYS A 53 1.54 -1.95 18.09
C LYS A 53 2.43 -3.17 18.11
N SER A 54 3.42 -3.17 17.23
CA SER A 54 4.38 -4.25 17.12
C SER A 54 5.72 -3.68 16.72
N ASN A 55 6.79 -4.38 17.09
CA ASN A 55 8.14 -3.98 16.71
C ASN A 55 8.64 -4.75 15.50
N SER A 56 7.82 -5.64 14.96
CA SER A 56 8.22 -6.44 13.82
C SER A 56 7.07 -6.61 12.86
N PHE A 57 7.43 -6.86 11.59
CA PHE A 57 6.44 -7.01 10.53
C PHE A 57 7.00 -8.00 9.52
N THR A 58 6.33 -9.11 9.32
CA THR A 58 6.72 -10.09 8.32
C THR A 58 6.26 -9.61 6.95
N ILE A 59 7.19 -9.44 6.05
CA ILE A 59 6.87 -8.98 4.70
C ILE A 59 6.95 -10.18 3.76
N LYS A 60 5.85 -10.45 3.09
CA LYS A 60 5.81 -11.56 2.13
C LYS A 60 6.17 -11.04 0.76
N LYS A 61 7.10 -11.72 0.12
CA LYS A 61 7.52 -11.32 -1.22
C LYS A 61 6.35 -11.31 -2.19
N GLU A 62 5.39 -12.19 -1.99
CA GLU A 62 4.23 -12.24 -2.88
C GLU A 62 3.40 -10.96 -2.84
N TRP A 63 3.43 -10.22 -1.76
CA TRP A 63 2.75 -8.93 -1.72
C TRP A 63 3.36 -7.99 -2.76
N ILE A 64 4.68 -8.01 -2.82
CA ILE A 64 5.41 -7.13 -3.74
C ILE A 64 5.17 -7.57 -5.19
N THR A 65 5.27 -8.87 -5.46
CA THR A 65 5.12 -9.35 -6.83
C THR A 65 3.70 -9.18 -7.34
N LYS A 66 2.71 -9.49 -6.50
CA LYS A 66 1.31 -9.31 -6.91
C LYS A 66 0.96 -7.85 -7.12
N ASN A 67 1.48 -6.99 -6.25
CA ASN A 67 1.20 -5.56 -6.38
C ASN A 67 1.79 -5.02 -7.69
N LYS A 68 2.97 -5.50 -8.07
CA LYS A 68 3.57 -5.12 -9.33
C LYS A 68 2.73 -5.58 -10.51
N GLU A 69 2.20 -6.80 -10.44
CA GLU A 69 1.35 -7.32 -11.50
C GLU A 69 0.08 -6.50 -11.64
N GLU A 70 -0.52 -6.16 -10.50
CA GLU A 70 -1.71 -5.32 -10.51
C GLU A 70 -1.43 -3.94 -11.07
N ALA A 71 -0.31 -3.36 -10.66
CA ALA A 71 0.09 -2.06 -11.16
C ALA A 71 0.24 -2.09 -12.68
N PHE A 72 0.87 -3.14 -13.19
CA PHE A 72 1.02 -3.30 -14.63
C PHE A 72 -0.35 -3.38 -15.31
N THR A 73 -1.25 -4.19 -14.75
CA THR A 73 -2.59 -4.33 -15.31
C THR A 73 -3.34 -3.00 -15.30
N MET A 74 -3.14 -2.20 -14.27
CA MET A 74 -3.79 -0.90 -14.14
C MET A 74 -3.03 0.21 -14.88
N ARG A 75 -1.95 -0.15 -15.56
CA ARG A 75 -1.12 0.79 -16.32
C ARG A 75 -0.48 1.84 -15.43
N LYS A 76 -0.10 1.42 -14.23
CA LYS A 76 0.68 2.27 -13.33
C LYS A 76 2.16 1.97 -13.53
N GLU A 77 2.98 3.00 -13.51
CA GLU A 77 4.41 2.83 -13.71
C GLU A 77 5.12 2.24 -12.50
N HIS A 78 4.59 2.51 -11.33
CA HIS A 78 5.27 2.17 -10.08
C HIS A 78 4.33 1.50 -9.11
N SER A 79 4.91 0.78 -8.17
CA SER A 79 4.15 0.15 -7.09
C SER A 79 4.97 0.16 -5.82
N ALA A 80 4.28 0.18 -4.69
CA ALA A 80 4.92 0.10 -3.39
C ALA A 80 4.00 -0.62 -2.42
N VAL A 81 4.59 -1.35 -1.50
CA VAL A 81 3.85 -1.92 -0.37
C VAL A 81 4.11 -1.01 0.81
N VAL A 82 3.06 -0.61 1.51
CA VAL A 82 3.16 0.33 2.62
C VAL A 82 2.78 -0.40 3.89
N ILE A 83 3.66 -0.37 4.88
CA ILE A 83 3.40 -1.07 6.14
C ILE A 83 3.27 -0.09 7.29
N ASP A 84 2.45 -0.47 8.25
CA ASP A 84 2.18 0.30 9.47
C ASP A 84 2.31 -0.68 10.63
N PHE A 85 3.23 -0.41 11.55
CA PHE A 85 3.49 -1.30 12.68
C PHE A 85 2.43 -1.22 13.78
N GLY A 86 1.34 -0.50 13.50
CA GLY A 86 0.29 -0.31 14.49
C GLY A 86 0.44 0.96 15.28
N ASP A 87 1.45 1.76 14.94
CA ASP A 87 1.69 3.04 15.60
C ASP A 87 1.31 4.24 14.72
N GLY A 88 0.83 3.97 13.51
CA GLY A 88 0.37 5.04 12.63
C GLY A 88 1.41 5.60 11.71
N GLU A 89 2.67 5.18 11.85
CA GLU A 89 3.71 5.64 10.94
C GLU A 89 3.81 4.70 9.74
N GLN A 90 3.96 5.28 8.57
CA GLN A 90 3.95 4.52 7.33
C GLN A 90 5.37 4.36 6.79
N TYR A 91 5.68 3.15 6.36
CA TYR A 91 6.97 2.84 5.73
C TYR A 91 6.69 2.27 4.34
N TYR A 92 7.36 2.80 3.35
CA TYR A 92 7.11 2.43 1.95
C TYR A 92 8.22 1.52 1.45
N ILE A 93 7.82 0.37 0.93
CA ILE A 93 8.75 -0.65 0.45
C ILE A 93 8.78 -0.59 -1.07
N LEU A 94 9.94 -0.28 -1.61
CA LEU A 94 10.16 -0.18 -3.04
C LEU A 94 11.16 -1.24 -3.47
N ASP A 95 11.07 -1.66 -4.73
CA ASP A 95 12.15 -2.48 -5.24
C ASP A 95 13.34 -1.59 -5.63
N GLU A 96 14.47 -2.21 -5.87
CA GLU A 96 15.70 -1.47 -6.15
C GLU A 96 15.57 -0.61 -7.40
N LYS A 97 14.96 -1.14 -8.44
CA LYS A 97 14.84 -0.40 -9.69
C LYS A 97 14.09 0.92 -9.47
N THR A 98 12.96 0.85 -8.79
CA THR A 98 12.16 2.03 -8.51
C THR A 98 12.93 3.01 -7.63
N PHE A 99 13.57 2.49 -6.59
CA PHE A 99 14.35 3.34 -5.70
C PHE A 99 15.44 4.08 -6.46
N LEU A 100 16.16 3.39 -7.34
CA LEU A 100 17.23 4.02 -8.10
C LEU A 100 16.69 5.05 -9.09
N GLU A 101 15.54 4.79 -9.68
CA GLU A 101 14.91 5.76 -10.56
C GLU A 101 14.57 7.05 -9.81
N LEU A 102 14.03 6.90 -8.61
CA LEU A 102 13.69 8.07 -7.80
C LEU A 102 14.94 8.83 -7.37
N MET A 103 16.01 8.08 -7.08
CA MET A 103 17.25 8.72 -6.67
C MET A 103 17.86 9.57 -7.77
N LYS A 104 17.63 9.22 -9.01
CA LYS A 104 18.16 10.00 -10.12
C LYS A 104 17.40 11.30 -10.32
N GLY A 105 16.26 11.46 -9.69
CA GLY A 105 15.57 12.74 -9.71
C GLY A 105 14.85 13.06 -11.00
N ASP A 106 14.52 12.06 -11.77
CA ASP A 106 13.81 12.29 -13.05
C ASP A 106 12.32 12.15 -12.93
#